data_c87c475491817e03133fc50a45c01886
#
_entry.id   c87c475491817e03133fc50a45c01886
#
_cell.length_a   1.000
_cell.length_b   1.000
_cell.length_c   1.000
_cell.angle_alpha   90.00
_cell.angle_beta   90.00
_cell.angle_gamma   90.00
#
_symmetry.space_group_name_H-M   'P 1'
#
loop_
_entity.id
_entity.type
_entity.pdbx_description
1 polymer ?
#
loop_
_entity_poly.entity_id
_entity_poly.type
_entity_poly.pdbx_seq_one_letter_code
_entity_poly.pdbx_strand_id
1 'polypeptide(L)'
;MSHETIRFLDTGSKHGKFNMAADYYAARNFLDRPTFRVYRWDPYCVSLGYHQDIKEIDAEKCAEKGYDIVRRETGGRAVFHSEELTYSMIIPKNSRFYSDSILEVYNKISTVLVKALIASGVKDAALEKGKAPDFKELYKDKLSSICFSSTSTFEVVLGEKKLVGSAQKRLKDSVLQHGSILVGEKHLELIDLLSINPNLKGRFVEITKKKTATVSETGEYHDHETFYQLLKKNLKTALEEEFGEKTEDFSFSEKDLLEINEIESYFNL
;
A
#
# COMPACT_ATOMS: atom_id res chain seq x y z
N MET A 1 27.86 -17.73 -0.46
CA MET A 1 26.90 -16.74 -0.98
C MET A 1 26.91 -15.58 0.00
N SER A 2 27.10 -14.34 -0.43
CA SER A 2 27.05 -13.18 0.46
C SER A 2 25.64 -13.07 1.01
N HIS A 3 25.50 -12.96 2.33
CA HIS A 3 24.23 -12.67 2.97
C HIS A 3 23.80 -11.25 2.57
N GLU A 4 22.57 -11.11 2.08
CA GLU A 4 22.00 -9.85 1.64
C GLU A 4 20.95 -9.41 2.67
N THR A 5 21.34 -8.57 3.64
CA THR A 5 20.38 -8.07 4.64
C THR A 5 19.29 -7.20 4.00
N ILE A 6 18.11 -7.16 4.62
CA ILE A 6 16.99 -6.32 4.19
C ILE A 6 16.96 -5.07 5.06
N ARG A 7 17.00 -3.87 4.44
CA ARG A 7 16.73 -2.63 5.18
C ARG A 7 15.29 -2.60 5.64
N PHE A 8 15.08 -2.30 6.90
CA PHE A 8 13.76 -2.07 7.45
C PHE A 8 13.64 -0.61 7.92
N LEU A 9 12.75 0.16 7.26
CA LEU A 9 12.50 1.55 7.60
C LEU A 9 11.11 1.70 8.21
N ASP A 10 11.03 2.40 9.34
CA ASP A 10 9.79 2.95 9.86
C ASP A 10 9.90 4.48 9.81
N THR A 11 9.16 5.11 8.92
CA THR A 11 9.20 6.57 8.77
C THR A 11 8.08 7.28 9.53
N GLY A 12 7.28 6.54 10.30
CA GLY A 12 6.17 7.06 11.08
C GLY A 12 5.06 7.67 10.23
N SER A 13 4.35 8.66 10.77
CA SER A 13 3.31 9.39 10.06
C SER A 13 3.91 10.60 9.35
N LYS A 14 3.64 10.73 8.05
CA LYS A 14 4.11 11.83 7.21
C LYS A 14 3.02 12.22 6.20
N HIS A 15 3.12 13.43 5.69
CA HIS A 15 2.19 13.93 4.66
C HIS A 15 2.38 13.23 3.31
N GLY A 16 1.39 13.37 2.44
CA GLY A 16 1.29 12.60 1.21
C GLY A 16 2.49 12.73 0.28
N LYS A 17 2.98 13.96 0.06
CA LYS A 17 4.12 14.23 -0.85
C LYS A 17 5.40 13.58 -0.34
N PHE A 18 5.69 13.70 0.97
CA PHE A 18 6.85 13.04 1.57
C PHE A 18 6.79 11.52 1.38
N ASN A 19 5.63 10.90 1.65
CA ASN A 19 5.50 9.45 1.53
C ASN A 19 5.77 8.97 0.10
N MET A 20 5.26 9.69 -0.91
CA MET A 20 5.50 9.34 -2.32
C MET A 20 6.94 9.65 -2.75
N ALA A 21 7.51 10.79 -2.32
CA ALA A 21 8.89 11.14 -2.60
C ALA A 21 9.89 10.15 -1.99
N ALA A 22 9.63 9.68 -0.76
CA ALA A 22 10.45 8.69 -0.09
C ALA A 22 10.46 7.34 -0.82
N ASP A 23 9.29 6.86 -1.29
CA ASP A 23 9.22 5.63 -2.09
C ASP A 23 9.91 5.81 -3.45
N TYR A 24 9.72 6.97 -4.09
CA TYR A 24 10.38 7.33 -5.35
C TYR A 24 11.91 7.35 -5.22
N TYR A 25 12.39 8.01 -4.15
CA TYR A 25 13.81 8.12 -3.83
C TYR A 25 14.44 6.75 -3.56
N ALA A 26 13.84 5.99 -2.63
CA ALA A 26 14.36 4.68 -2.27
C ALA A 26 14.41 3.72 -3.47
N ALA A 27 13.39 3.73 -4.33
CA ALA A 27 13.34 2.87 -5.50
C ALA A 27 14.40 3.19 -6.57
N ARG A 28 15.08 4.36 -6.51
CA ARG A 28 16.12 4.80 -7.45
C ARG A 28 17.51 4.86 -6.86
N ASN A 29 17.62 4.97 -5.54
CA ASN A 29 18.90 5.18 -4.87
C ASN A 29 19.32 4.00 -3.98
N PHE A 30 18.38 3.23 -3.42
CA PHE A 30 18.71 2.08 -2.59
C PHE A 30 18.78 0.81 -3.45
N LEU A 31 19.81 0.73 -4.28
CA LEU A 31 20.00 -0.33 -5.29
C LEU A 31 21.03 -1.39 -4.89
N ASP A 32 21.57 -1.32 -3.67
CA ASP A 32 22.57 -2.28 -3.16
C ASP A 32 21.95 -3.49 -2.47
N ARG A 33 20.77 -3.34 -1.87
CA ARG A 33 20.02 -4.41 -1.17
C ARG A 33 18.53 -4.08 -1.03
N PRO A 34 17.65 -5.09 -0.80
CA PRO A 34 16.22 -4.85 -0.64
C PRO A 34 15.90 -3.93 0.52
N THR A 35 14.84 -3.16 0.37
CA THR A 35 14.35 -2.22 1.37
C THR A 35 12.86 -2.44 1.60
N PHE A 36 12.47 -2.68 2.85
CA PHE A 36 11.08 -2.73 3.29
C PHE A 36 10.80 -1.51 4.18
N ARG A 37 9.82 -0.70 3.80
CA ARG A 37 9.43 0.49 4.53
C ARG A 37 8.00 0.35 5.01
N VAL A 38 7.72 0.81 6.26
CA VAL A 38 6.37 0.98 6.81
C VAL A 38 6.15 2.44 7.15
N TYR A 39 4.91 2.92 6.96
CA TYR A 39 4.56 4.30 7.23
C TYR A 39 3.05 4.52 7.36
N ARG A 40 2.69 5.68 7.84
CA ARG A 40 1.31 6.15 7.98
C ARG A 40 1.18 7.55 7.39
N TRP A 41 -0.02 8.09 7.40
CA TRP A 41 -0.36 9.34 6.75
C TRP A 41 -0.89 10.36 7.75
N ASP A 42 -0.28 11.54 7.75
CA ASP A 42 -0.71 12.69 8.52
C ASP A 42 -0.34 13.97 7.76
N PRO A 43 -1.33 14.73 7.26
CA PRO A 43 -2.77 14.42 7.29
C PRO A 43 -3.15 13.18 6.45
N TYR A 44 -4.38 12.68 6.62
CA TYR A 44 -4.91 11.64 5.74
C TYR A 44 -4.86 12.08 4.28
N CYS A 45 -4.78 11.14 3.36
CA CYS A 45 -4.42 11.45 1.99
C CYS A 45 -5.19 10.59 0.97
N VAL A 46 -5.62 11.20 -0.13
CA VAL A 46 -6.06 10.46 -1.31
C VAL A 46 -4.89 10.29 -2.25
N SER A 47 -4.50 9.06 -2.57
CA SER A 47 -3.54 8.80 -3.64
C SER A 47 -4.23 8.38 -4.93
N LEU A 48 -3.97 9.10 -6.01
CA LEU A 48 -4.36 8.73 -7.37
C LEU A 48 -3.39 7.71 -7.96
N GLY A 49 -3.93 6.77 -8.75
CA GLY A 49 -3.07 5.94 -9.60
C GLY A 49 -2.40 6.75 -10.71
N TYR A 50 -1.28 6.26 -11.23
CA TYR A 50 -0.42 6.99 -12.18
C TYR A 50 -1.18 7.59 -13.38
N HIS A 51 -2.16 6.89 -13.94
CA HIS A 51 -2.95 7.33 -15.10
C HIS A 51 -4.34 7.89 -14.74
N GLN A 52 -4.67 8.02 -13.45
CA GLN A 52 -5.98 8.45 -13.02
C GLN A 52 -6.14 9.98 -13.13
N ASP A 53 -7.29 10.46 -13.62
CA ASP A 53 -7.57 11.90 -13.71
C ASP A 53 -7.91 12.45 -12.31
N ILE A 54 -7.32 13.60 -11.97
CA ILE A 54 -7.63 14.34 -10.72
C ILE A 54 -9.11 14.73 -10.65
N LYS A 55 -9.77 14.94 -11.78
CA LYS A 55 -11.19 15.27 -11.85
C LYS A 55 -12.12 14.19 -11.30
N GLU A 56 -11.61 12.97 -11.10
CA GLU A 56 -12.36 11.90 -10.43
C GLU A 56 -12.50 12.15 -8.92
N ILE A 57 -11.74 13.10 -8.35
CA ILE A 57 -11.74 13.46 -6.92
C ILE A 57 -12.29 14.86 -6.74
N ASP A 58 -13.11 15.04 -5.72
CA ASP A 58 -13.58 16.32 -5.21
C ASP A 58 -12.47 16.98 -4.37
N ALA A 59 -11.60 17.72 -5.06
CA ALA A 59 -10.44 18.37 -4.44
C ALA A 59 -10.83 19.43 -3.41
N GLU A 60 -11.94 20.15 -3.64
CA GLU A 60 -12.44 21.15 -2.70
C GLU A 60 -12.83 20.47 -1.39
N LYS A 61 -13.57 19.39 -1.46
CA LYS A 61 -13.98 18.62 -0.30
C LYS A 61 -12.79 17.98 0.45
N CYS A 62 -11.76 17.53 -0.26
CA CYS A 62 -10.53 17.08 0.38
C CYS A 62 -9.86 18.20 1.17
N ALA A 63 -9.76 19.40 0.58
CA ALA A 63 -9.18 20.58 1.24
C ALA A 63 -9.99 21.02 2.47
N GLU A 64 -11.34 21.03 2.38
CA GLU A 64 -12.22 21.34 3.51
C GLU A 64 -12.03 20.38 4.70
N LYS A 65 -11.73 19.10 4.41
CA LYS A 65 -11.46 18.09 5.43
C LYS A 65 -9.99 18.06 5.89
N GLY A 66 -9.12 18.87 5.30
CA GLY A 66 -7.69 18.89 5.59
C GLY A 66 -6.96 17.64 5.10
N TYR A 67 -7.43 17.00 4.04
CA TYR A 67 -6.82 15.82 3.45
C TYR A 67 -5.89 16.17 2.29
N ASP A 68 -4.75 15.53 2.22
CA ASP A 68 -3.83 15.63 1.10
C ASP A 68 -4.35 14.89 -0.15
N ILE A 69 -3.89 15.33 -1.32
CA ILE A 69 -4.06 14.59 -2.57
C ILE A 69 -2.69 14.44 -3.23
N VAL A 70 -2.33 13.23 -3.63
CA VAL A 70 -1.08 12.94 -4.33
C VAL A 70 -1.28 11.97 -5.48
N ARG A 71 -0.32 11.89 -6.39
CA ARG A 71 -0.25 10.86 -7.42
C ARG A 71 0.85 9.88 -7.08
N ARG A 72 0.55 8.59 -7.01
CA ARG A 72 1.57 7.57 -6.76
C ARG A 72 2.21 7.08 -8.06
N GLU A 73 3.43 6.56 -7.96
CA GLU A 73 4.19 5.98 -9.08
C GLU A 73 3.53 4.75 -9.71
N THR A 74 2.74 4.01 -8.94
CA THR A 74 2.08 2.79 -9.38
C THR A 74 0.72 3.08 -10.02
N GLY A 75 0.22 2.14 -10.78
CA GLY A 75 -1.13 2.21 -11.35
C GLY A 75 -2.22 1.96 -10.31
N GLY A 76 -3.41 1.64 -10.81
CA GLY A 76 -4.61 1.37 -10.00
C GLY A 76 -5.52 2.60 -9.88
N ARG A 77 -6.51 2.50 -8.98
CA ARG A 77 -7.52 3.53 -8.71
C ARG A 77 -7.21 4.26 -7.41
N ALA A 78 -7.95 5.33 -7.13
CA ALA A 78 -7.79 6.13 -5.92
C ALA A 78 -7.88 5.27 -4.65
N VAL A 79 -7.03 5.58 -3.69
CA VAL A 79 -7.02 5.02 -2.33
C VAL A 79 -7.08 6.16 -1.35
N PHE A 80 -7.92 6.05 -0.33
CA PHE A 80 -7.92 6.97 0.79
C PHE A 80 -7.15 6.36 1.94
N HIS A 81 -5.97 6.89 2.16
CA HIS A 81 -5.05 6.51 3.22
C HIS A 81 -5.44 7.16 4.53
N SER A 82 -5.87 6.36 5.48
CA SER A 82 -6.41 6.83 6.75
C SER A 82 -6.02 5.87 7.90
N GLU A 83 -6.95 5.09 8.41
CA GLU A 83 -6.74 4.11 9.48
C GLU A 83 -6.13 2.82 8.91
N GLU A 84 -4.86 2.89 8.53
CA GLU A 84 -4.12 1.82 7.86
C GLU A 84 -2.64 1.81 8.24
N LEU A 85 -1.95 0.72 7.96
CA LEU A 85 -0.49 0.70 7.83
C LEU A 85 -0.14 0.52 6.36
N THR A 86 0.58 1.49 5.80
CA THR A 86 1.13 1.36 4.44
C THR A 86 2.50 0.71 4.50
N TYR A 87 2.78 -0.17 3.55
CA TYR A 87 4.10 -0.72 3.32
C TYR A 87 4.61 -0.39 1.92
N SER A 88 5.92 -0.35 1.75
CA SER A 88 6.57 -0.44 0.45
C SER A 88 7.76 -1.39 0.50
N MET A 89 7.93 -2.18 -0.57
CA MET A 89 9.08 -3.06 -0.78
C MET A 89 9.77 -2.68 -2.06
N ILE A 90 11.05 -2.38 -1.96
CA ILE A 90 11.95 -2.12 -3.08
C ILE A 90 12.89 -3.30 -3.22
N ILE A 91 12.91 -3.92 -4.39
CA ILE A 91 13.83 -5.02 -4.72
C ILE A 91 14.71 -4.58 -5.89
N PRO A 92 16.01 -4.34 -5.66
CA PRO A 92 16.96 -4.02 -6.71
C PRO A 92 17.08 -5.16 -7.75
N LYS A 93 17.33 -4.80 -8.99
CA LYS A 93 17.43 -5.77 -10.09
C LYS A 93 18.60 -6.75 -9.95
N ASN A 94 19.66 -6.35 -9.26
CA ASN A 94 20.80 -7.19 -8.94
C ASN A 94 20.63 -8.04 -7.67
N SER A 95 19.55 -7.85 -6.93
CA SER A 95 19.22 -8.68 -5.76
C SER A 95 18.82 -10.09 -6.20
N ARG A 96 19.23 -11.10 -5.43
CA ARG A 96 18.81 -12.50 -5.62
C ARG A 96 17.29 -12.71 -5.45
N PHE A 97 16.59 -11.73 -4.89
CA PHE A 97 15.14 -11.77 -4.69
C PHE A 97 14.36 -11.15 -5.84
N TYR A 98 15.07 -10.56 -6.80
CA TYR A 98 14.45 -10.05 -8.02
C TYR A 98 13.94 -11.18 -8.89
N SER A 99 12.80 -10.98 -9.50
CA SER A 99 12.26 -11.83 -10.56
C SER A 99 11.68 -10.97 -11.67
N ASP A 100 11.82 -11.42 -12.91
CA ASP A 100 11.14 -10.81 -14.05
C ASP A 100 9.63 -11.10 -14.06
N SER A 101 9.18 -12.06 -13.27
CA SER A 101 7.75 -12.33 -13.05
C SER A 101 7.16 -11.36 -12.03
N ILE A 102 6.19 -10.54 -12.48
CA ILE A 102 5.40 -9.66 -11.60
C ILE A 102 4.71 -10.50 -10.52
N LEU A 103 4.17 -11.66 -10.90
CA LEU A 103 3.40 -12.52 -10.01
C LEU A 103 4.27 -13.16 -8.93
N GLU A 104 5.50 -13.54 -9.23
CA GLU A 104 6.42 -14.13 -8.24
C GLU A 104 6.77 -13.12 -7.13
N VAL A 105 7.17 -11.90 -7.52
CA VAL A 105 7.47 -10.83 -6.55
C VAL A 105 6.23 -10.51 -5.72
N TYR A 106 5.07 -10.36 -6.39
CA TYR A 106 3.81 -10.06 -5.73
C TYR A 106 3.42 -11.15 -4.72
N ASN A 107 3.48 -12.41 -5.12
CA ASN A 107 3.16 -13.56 -4.27
C ASN A 107 4.07 -13.62 -3.04
N LYS A 108 5.38 -13.43 -3.23
CA LYS A 108 6.37 -13.47 -2.13
C LYS A 108 6.09 -12.40 -1.08
N ILE A 109 5.84 -11.17 -1.52
CA ILE A 109 5.52 -10.07 -0.60
C ILE A 109 4.17 -10.32 0.09
N SER A 110 3.15 -10.77 -0.65
CA SER A 110 1.83 -11.08 -0.07
C SER A 110 1.91 -12.21 0.97
N THR A 111 2.80 -13.19 0.77
CA THR A 111 3.06 -14.25 1.77
C THR A 111 3.63 -13.67 3.07
N VAL A 112 4.56 -12.71 2.98
CA VAL A 112 5.07 -11.98 4.16
C VAL A 112 3.93 -11.29 4.91
N LEU A 113 3.06 -10.60 4.18
CA LEU A 113 1.94 -9.87 4.78
C LEU A 113 0.97 -10.81 5.50
N VAL A 114 0.62 -11.95 4.88
CA VAL A 114 -0.27 -12.95 5.51
C VAL A 114 0.36 -13.51 6.78
N LYS A 115 1.63 -13.94 6.74
CA LYS A 115 2.34 -14.44 7.92
C LYS A 115 2.34 -13.41 9.06
N ALA A 116 2.67 -12.15 8.74
CA ALA A 116 2.70 -11.09 9.73
C ALA A 116 1.32 -10.78 10.32
N LEU A 117 0.27 -10.76 9.50
CA LEU A 117 -1.11 -10.55 9.94
C LEU A 117 -1.58 -11.68 10.87
N ILE A 118 -1.34 -12.94 10.50
CA ILE A 118 -1.69 -14.10 11.33
C ILE A 118 -0.95 -14.02 12.69
N ALA A 119 0.35 -13.74 12.67
CA ALA A 119 1.13 -13.57 13.89
C ALA A 119 0.70 -12.35 14.74
N SER A 120 -0.02 -11.40 14.12
CA SER A 120 -0.58 -10.22 14.80
C SER A 120 -2.02 -10.40 15.27
N GLY A 121 -2.57 -11.62 15.20
CA GLY A 121 -3.91 -11.95 15.69
C GLY A 121 -4.99 -12.02 14.60
N VAL A 122 -4.69 -11.68 13.34
CA VAL A 122 -5.63 -11.76 12.21
C VAL A 122 -5.62 -13.20 11.66
N LYS A 123 -6.17 -14.14 12.42
CA LYS A 123 -6.02 -15.59 12.19
C LYS A 123 -6.54 -16.09 10.84
N ASP A 124 -7.60 -15.45 10.32
CA ASP A 124 -8.24 -15.84 9.06
C ASP A 124 -7.68 -15.07 7.85
N ALA A 125 -6.58 -14.33 8.02
CA ALA A 125 -5.88 -13.72 6.90
C ALA A 125 -5.33 -14.80 5.97
N ALA A 126 -5.61 -14.68 4.68
CA ALA A 126 -5.23 -15.67 3.70
C ALA A 126 -4.78 -15.01 2.38
N LEU A 127 -4.07 -15.79 1.57
CA LEU A 127 -3.74 -15.43 0.20
C LEU A 127 -4.77 -16.05 -0.74
N GLU A 128 -5.60 -15.20 -1.34
CA GLU A 128 -6.54 -15.65 -2.36
C GLU A 128 -5.80 -15.86 -3.69
N LYS A 129 -5.90 -17.08 -4.24
CA LYS A 129 -5.41 -17.39 -5.59
C LYS A 129 -6.53 -17.11 -6.59
N GLY A 130 -6.77 -15.83 -6.89
CA GLY A 130 -7.77 -15.42 -7.86
C GLY A 130 -7.39 -15.82 -9.30
N LYS A 131 -8.39 -15.88 -10.19
CA LYS A 131 -8.15 -15.90 -11.65
C LYS A 131 -7.59 -14.53 -12.04
N ALA A 132 -6.61 -14.53 -12.98
CA ALA A 132 -6.09 -13.29 -13.54
C ALA A 132 -7.25 -12.39 -14.00
N PRO A 133 -7.30 -11.11 -13.59
CA PRO A 133 -8.40 -10.24 -13.97
C PRO A 133 -8.39 -9.99 -15.47
N ASP A 134 -9.57 -10.03 -16.09
CA ASP A 134 -9.72 -9.52 -17.46
C ASP A 134 -9.72 -7.98 -17.39
N PHE A 135 -8.53 -7.42 -17.62
CA PHE A 135 -8.32 -5.96 -17.57
C PHE A 135 -9.24 -5.19 -18.54
N LYS A 136 -9.75 -5.82 -19.60
CA LYS A 136 -10.62 -5.16 -20.60
C LYS A 136 -12.06 -4.94 -20.09
N GLU A 137 -12.57 -5.79 -19.20
CA GLU A 137 -13.88 -5.60 -18.60
C GLU A 137 -13.86 -4.59 -17.44
N LEU A 138 -12.77 -4.55 -16.66
CA LEU A 138 -12.60 -3.64 -15.53
C LEU A 138 -12.67 -2.15 -15.90
N TYR A 139 -12.31 -1.77 -17.13
CA TYR A 139 -12.31 -0.38 -17.58
C TYR A 139 -13.64 0.10 -18.18
N LYS A 140 -14.63 -0.77 -18.38
CA LYS A 140 -15.90 -0.42 -19.01
C LYS A 140 -16.94 0.15 -18.06
N ASP A 141 -16.81 -0.05 -16.78
CA ASP A 141 -17.83 0.37 -15.80
C ASP A 141 -17.33 1.54 -14.95
N LYS A 142 -18.16 2.60 -14.80
CA LYS A 142 -17.86 3.73 -13.89
C LYS A 142 -17.69 3.29 -12.42
N LEU A 143 -18.15 2.10 -12.08
CA LEU A 143 -17.90 1.40 -10.82
C LEU A 143 -16.44 1.01 -10.61
N SER A 144 -15.64 0.93 -11.68
CA SER A 144 -14.21 0.59 -11.61
C SER A 144 -13.34 1.68 -10.99
N SER A 145 -13.90 2.84 -10.65
CA SER A 145 -13.18 3.99 -10.07
C SER A 145 -12.68 3.76 -8.64
N ILE A 146 -13.14 2.70 -7.95
CA ILE A 146 -12.76 2.39 -6.57
C ILE A 146 -11.73 1.25 -6.56
N CYS A 147 -10.53 1.50 -6.02
CA CYS A 147 -9.38 0.58 -6.08
C CYS A 147 -9.65 -0.80 -5.44
N PHE A 148 -10.48 -0.86 -4.41
CA PHE A 148 -10.79 -2.12 -3.72
C PHE A 148 -11.85 -2.96 -4.43
N SER A 149 -12.44 -2.50 -5.54
CA SER A 149 -13.43 -3.27 -6.29
C SER A 149 -12.83 -4.22 -7.35
N SER A 150 -11.53 -4.09 -7.64
CA SER A 150 -10.84 -4.96 -8.61
C SER A 150 -10.08 -6.07 -7.88
N THR A 151 -10.27 -7.32 -8.29
CA THR A 151 -9.50 -8.47 -7.82
C THR A 151 -8.20 -8.57 -8.61
N SER A 152 -7.07 -8.71 -7.91
CA SER A 152 -5.79 -9.09 -8.51
C SER A 152 -5.45 -10.55 -8.15
N THR A 153 -4.52 -11.15 -8.86
CA THR A 153 -4.00 -12.47 -8.49
C THR A 153 -3.18 -12.33 -7.20
N PHE A 154 -3.36 -13.23 -6.22
CA PHE A 154 -2.68 -13.21 -4.92
C PHE A 154 -3.04 -12.04 -3.98
N GLU A 155 -4.33 -11.72 -3.86
CA GLU A 155 -4.78 -10.74 -2.89
C GLU A 155 -4.72 -11.28 -1.45
N VAL A 156 -4.38 -10.38 -0.52
CA VAL A 156 -4.48 -10.70 0.92
C VAL A 156 -5.89 -10.37 1.36
N VAL A 157 -6.60 -11.40 1.83
CA VAL A 157 -8.03 -11.33 2.20
C VAL A 157 -8.26 -11.75 3.64
N LEU A 158 -9.40 -11.33 4.17
CA LEU A 158 -10.01 -11.85 5.40
C LEU A 158 -11.35 -12.47 5.01
N GLY A 159 -11.44 -13.81 5.04
CA GLY A 159 -12.52 -14.52 4.38
C GLY A 159 -12.51 -14.27 2.86
N GLU A 160 -13.61 -13.76 2.32
CA GLU A 160 -13.73 -13.42 0.89
C GLU A 160 -13.52 -11.92 0.60
N LYS A 161 -13.18 -11.13 1.63
CA LYS A 161 -13.04 -9.68 1.53
C LYS A 161 -11.58 -9.26 1.49
N LYS A 162 -11.26 -8.31 0.64
CA LYS A 162 -9.93 -7.74 0.50
C LYS A 162 -9.51 -6.97 1.75
N LEU A 163 -8.39 -7.39 2.36
CA LEU A 163 -7.79 -6.75 3.54
C LEU A 163 -6.62 -5.84 3.15
N VAL A 164 -5.87 -6.20 2.10
CA VAL A 164 -4.72 -5.43 1.64
C VAL A 164 -4.85 -5.09 0.18
N GLY A 165 -4.73 -3.81 -0.15
CA GLY A 165 -4.64 -3.33 -1.53
C GLY A 165 -3.20 -3.04 -1.90
N SER A 166 -2.66 -3.73 -2.91
CA SER A 166 -1.27 -3.54 -3.35
C SER A 166 -1.18 -3.18 -4.83
N ALA A 167 -0.13 -2.44 -5.18
CA ALA A 167 0.20 -2.11 -6.56
C ALA A 167 1.72 -2.20 -6.75
N GLN A 168 2.15 -2.60 -7.96
CA GLN A 168 3.55 -2.78 -8.30
C GLN A 168 3.93 -1.95 -9.51
N LYS A 169 5.15 -1.44 -9.51
CA LYS A 169 5.80 -0.80 -10.66
C LYS A 169 7.20 -1.35 -10.87
N ARG A 170 7.51 -1.70 -12.09
CA ARG A 170 8.88 -2.00 -12.50
C ARG A 170 9.57 -0.72 -12.95
N LEU A 171 10.70 -0.43 -12.35
CA LEU A 171 11.60 0.62 -12.77
C LEU A 171 12.78 0.01 -13.56
N LYS A 172 13.68 0.85 -14.03
CA LYS A 172 14.86 0.40 -14.79
C LYS A 172 15.73 -0.57 -13.97
N ASP A 173 15.98 -0.24 -12.71
CA ASP A 173 16.96 -0.92 -11.86
C ASP A 173 16.36 -1.53 -10.58
N SER A 174 15.05 -1.46 -10.41
CA SER A 174 14.34 -2.01 -9.24
C SER A 174 12.88 -2.35 -9.53
N VAL A 175 12.26 -3.06 -8.60
CA VAL A 175 10.81 -3.20 -8.48
C VAL A 175 10.36 -2.47 -7.22
N LEU A 176 9.32 -1.65 -7.35
CA LEU A 176 8.59 -1.07 -6.23
C LEU A 176 7.22 -1.75 -6.13
N GLN A 177 6.92 -2.32 -4.98
CA GLN A 177 5.55 -2.72 -4.61
C GLN A 177 5.18 -2.02 -3.32
N HIS A 178 4.04 -1.37 -3.30
CA HIS A 178 3.49 -0.80 -2.08
C HIS A 178 2.02 -1.15 -1.91
N GLY A 179 1.50 -1.01 -0.70
CA GLY A 179 0.12 -1.35 -0.42
C GLY A 179 -0.35 -0.88 0.94
N SER A 180 -1.66 -0.89 1.09
CA SER A 180 -2.42 -0.41 2.23
C SER A 180 -3.04 -1.60 2.96
N ILE A 181 -2.67 -1.80 4.22
CA ILE A 181 -3.25 -2.80 5.13
C ILE A 181 -4.35 -2.09 5.91
N LEU A 182 -5.59 -2.42 5.62
CA LEU A 182 -6.76 -1.76 6.21
C LEU A 182 -6.92 -2.16 7.68
N VAL A 183 -6.85 -1.18 8.59
CA VAL A 183 -7.01 -1.41 10.03
C VAL A 183 -8.39 -0.97 10.48
N GLY A 184 -8.84 0.23 10.14
CA GLY A 184 -10.16 0.75 10.45
C GLY A 184 -11.03 1.03 9.22
N GLU A 185 -12.28 1.42 9.45
CA GLU A 185 -13.30 1.58 8.39
C GLU A 185 -13.23 2.92 7.64
N LYS A 186 -12.36 3.84 8.04
CA LYS A 186 -12.34 5.20 7.49
C LYS A 186 -12.00 5.26 6.00
N HIS A 187 -11.40 4.21 5.44
CA HIS A 187 -11.19 4.08 3.99
C HIS A 187 -12.47 4.23 3.16
N LEU A 188 -13.65 3.97 3.75
CA LEU A 188 -14.96 4.13 3.10
C LEU A 188 -15.30 5.59 2.79
N GLU A 189 -14.67 6.56 3.49
CA GLU A 189 -14.84 7.98 3.18
C GLU A 189 -14.36 8.36 1.77
N LEU A 190 -13.52 7.53 1.13
CA LEU A 190 -13.14 7.73 -0.27
C LEU A 190 -14.34 8.02 -1.15
N ILE A 191 -15.45 7.29 -0.95
CA ILE A 191 -16.65 7.40 -1.79
C ILE A 191 -17.24 8.81 -1.71
N ASP A 192 -17.12 9.42 -0.56
CA ASP A 192 -17.58 10.78 -0.33
C ASP A 192 -16.69 11.82 -1.03
N LEU A 193 -15.41 11.48 -1.22
CA LEU A 193 -14.40 12.29 -1.88
C LEU A 193 -14.36 12.10 -3.41
N LEU A 194 -15.17 11.18 -3.97
CA LEU A 194 -15.26 11.00 -5.43
C LEU A 194 -16.22 12.00 -6.07
N SER A 195 -15.84 12.51 -7.26
CA SER A 195 -16.67 13.35 -8.13
C SER A 195 -17.71 12.51 -8.86
N ILE A 196 -18.62 11.85 -8.13
CA ILE A 196 -19.69 10.99 -8.64
C ILE A 196 -21.06 11.53 -8.25
N ASN A 197 -22.10 11.04 -8.96
CA ASN A 197 -23.49 11.40 -8.64
C ASN A 197 -23.80 11.06 -7.16
N PRO A 198 -24.25 12.04 -6.35
CA PRO A 198 -24.53 11.86 -4.93
C PRO A 198 -25.52 10.70 -4.65
N ASN A 199 -26.50 10.46 -5.53
CA ASN A 199 -27.48 9.40 -5.38
C ASN A 199 -26.87 7.98 -5.48
N LEU A 200 -25.66 7.85 -6.01
CA LEU A 200 -24.94 6.57 -6.13
C LEU A 200 -24.00 6.29 -4.95
N LYS A 201 -23.65 7.32 -4.15
CA LYS A 201 -22.66 7.20 -3.07
C LYS A 201 -23.03 6.12 -2.05
N GLY A 202 -24.28 6.10 -1.58
CA GLY A 202 -24.74 5.08 -0.64
C GLY A 202 -24.60 3.66 -1.18
N ARG A 203 -24.94 3.43 -2.45
CA ARG A 203 -24.77 2.13 -3.09
C ARG A 203 -23.29 1.72 -3.18
N PHE A 204 -22.39 2.67 -3.44
CA PHE A 204 -20.97 2.39 -3.53
C PHE A 204 -20.36 2.06 -2.16
N VAL A 205 -20.79 2.73 -1.09
CA VAL A 205 -20.42 2.37 0.28
C VAL A 205 -20.78 0.92 0.57
N GLU A 206 -22.02 0.52 0.30
CA GLU A 206 -22.47 -0.85 0.53
C GLU A 206 -21.69 -1.90 -0.30
N ILE A 207 -21.37 -1.59 -1.56
CA ILE A 207 -20.57 -2.48 -2.41
C ILE A 207 -19.14 -2.59 -1.84
N THR A 208 -18.54 -1.47 -1.42
CA THR A 208 -17.19 -1.46 -0.87
C THR A 208 -17.13 -2.25 0.44
N LYS A 209 -18.06 -2.03 1.37
CA LYS A 209 -18.18 -2.81 2.61
C LYS A 209 -18.29 -4.32 2.40
N LYS A 210 -18.96 -4.74 1.33
CA LYS A 210 -19.06 -6.17 0.99
C LYS A 210 -17.76 -6.74 0.42
N LYS A 211 -16.89 -5.91 -0.13
CA LYS A 211 -15.67 -6.33 -0.82
C LYS A 211 -14.39 -6.11 0.01
N THR A 212 -14.44 -5.26 1.03
CA THR A 212 -13.30 -4.96 1.90
C THR A 212 -13.53 -5.48 3.30
N ALA A 213 -12.44 -5.86 3.96
CA ALA A 213 -12.39 -6.14 5.39
C ALA A 213 -11.36 -5.24 6.06
N THR A 214 -11.47 -5.09 7.36
CA THR A 214 -10.50 -4.37 8.18
C THR A 214 -10.07 -5.23 9.36
N VAL A 215 -8.89 -4.93 9.91
CA VAL A 215 -8.42 -5.61 11.12
C VAL A 215 -9.38 -5.38 12.29
N SER A 216 -10.01 -4.21 12.38
CA SER A 216 -10.96 -3.89 13.45
C SER A 216 -12.23 -4.79 13.46
N GLU A 217 -12.51 -5.48 12.34
CA GLU A 217 -13.58 -6.48 12.28
C GLU A 217 -13.19 -7.78 13.02
N THR A 218 -11.90 -7.96 13.37
CA THR A 218 -11.44 -9.14 14.12
C THR A 218 -11.58 -8.91 15.63
N GLY A 219 -11.99 -9.93 16.36
CA GLY A 219 -12.27 -9.80 17.80
C GLY A 219 -11.01 -9.61 18.69
N GLU A 220 -9.81 -9.66 18.14
CA GLU A 220 -8.55 -9.51 18.87
C GLU A 220 -7.93 -8.11 18.72
N TYR A 221 -8.61 -7.21 18.03
CA TYR A 221 -8.15 -5.84 17.83
C TYR A 221 -8.52 -4.97 19.07
N HIS A 222 -7.54 -4.21 19.56
CA HIS A 222 -7.72 -3.31 20.70
C HIS A 222 -7.67 -1.83 20.32
N ASP A 223 -6.56 -1.40 19.74
CA ASP A 223 -6.35 -0.03 19.26
C ASP A 223 -5.31 0.01 18.12
N HIS A 224 -5.35 1.08 17.34
CA HIS A 224 -4.51 1.23 16.16
C HIS A 224 -3.01 1.21 16.50
N GLU A 225 -2.56 1.94 17.52
CA GLU A 225 -1.14 2.08 17.81
C GLU A 225 -0.52 0.76 18.29
N THR A 226 -1.18 0.09 19.22
CA THR A 226 -0.75 -1.23 19.69
C THR A 226 -0.67 -2.23 18.55
N PHE A 227 -1.69 -2.23 17.67
CA PHE A 227 -1.70 -3.11 16.49
C PHE A 227 -0.57 -2.78 15.52
N TYR A 228 -0.31 -1.49 15.23
CA TYR A 228 0.77 -1.09 14.34
C TYR A 228 2.15 -1.55 14.85
N GLN A 229 2.41 -1.41 16.15
CA GLN A 229 3.68 -1.85 16.72
C GLN A 229 3.82 -3.38 16.67
N LEU A 230 2.75 -4.11 16.94
CA LEU A 230 2.72 -5.57 16.84
C LEU A 230 2.94 -6.04 15.39
N LEU A 231 2.20 -5.47 14.46
CA LEU A 231 2.30 -5.82 13.04
C LEU A 231 3.69 -5.50 12.49
N LYS A 232 4.26 -4.33 12.84
CA LYS A 232 5.62 -3.96 12.45
C LYS A 232 6.66 -4.97 12.93
N LYS A 233 6.57 -5.41 14.18
CA LYS A 233 7.45 -6.47 14.72
C LYS A 233 7.30 -7.76 13.93
N ASN A 234 6.07 -8.20 13.69
CA ASN A 234 5.79 -9.45 12.99
C ASN A 234 6.13 -9.39 11.49
N LEU A 235 6.08 -8.20 10.86
CA LEU A 235 6.57 -7.99 9.49
C LEU A 235 8.07 -8.26 9.38
N LYS A 236 8.89 -7.81 10.35
CA LYS A 236 10.33 -8.13 10.36
C LYS A 236 10.56 -9.64 10.42
N THR A 237 9.92 -10.33 11.35
CA THR A 237 10.03 -11.78 11.48
C THR A 237 9.59 -12.50 10.20
N ALA A 238 8.45 -12.12 9.64
CA ALA A 238 7.93 -12.73 8.40
C ALA A 238 8.83 -12.47 7.18
N LEU A 239 9.47 -11.29 7.11
CA LEU A 239 10.47 -10.99 6.08
C LEU A 239 11.69 -11.91 6.23
N GLU A 240 12.23 -12.05 7.44
CA GLU A 240 13.38 -12.91 7.69
C GLU A 240 13.10 -14.38 7.35
N GLU A 241 11.92 -14.87 7.70
CA GLU A 241 11.49 -16.24 7.37
C GLU A 241 11.32 -16.45 5.86
N GLU A 242 10.65 -15.52 5.16
CA GLU A 242 10.31 -15.69 3.75
C GLU A 242 11.51 -15.47 2.83
N PHE A 243 12.37 -14.52 3.18
CA PHE A 243 13.55 -14.20 2.37
C PHE A 243 14.81 -14.97 2.81
N GLY A 244 14.81 -15.57 4.00
CA GLY A 244 15.97 -16.28 4.56
C GLY A 244 17.14 -15.36 4.89
N GLU A 245 16.88 -14.07 5.15
CA GLU A 245 17.86 -13.03 5.45
C GLU A 245 17.43 -12.19 6.65
N LYS A 246 18.39 -11.60 7.33
CA LYS A 246 18.13 -10.72 8.48
C LYS A 246 17.64 -9.35 8.04
N THR A 247 16.76 -8.77 8.84
CA THR A 247 16.38 -7.36 8.71
C THR A 247 17.33 -6.48 9.55
N GLU A 248 17.68 -5.33 9.02
CA GLU A 248 18.42 -4.28 9.72
C GLU A 248 17.58 -3.01 9.81
N ASP A 249 17.43 -2.45 11.02
CA ASP A 249 16.81 -1.13 11.18
C ASP A 249 17.64 -0.08 10.46
N PHE A 250 16.98 0.73 9.66
CA PHE A 250 17.58 1.75 8.84
C PHE A 250 16.78 3.05 8.95
N SER A 251 17.45 4.18 8.80
CA SER A 251 16.83 5.51 8.74
C SER A 251 17.44 6.31 7.60
N PHE A 252 16.65 7.17 6.98
CA PHE A 252 17.18 8.13 6.02
C PHE A 252 18.23 9.03 6.69
N SER A 253 19.36 9.21 6.02
CA SER A 253 20.36 10.20 6.42
C SER A 253 19.85 11.63 6.17
N GLU A 254 20.53 12.64 6.71
CA GLU A 254 20.22 14.05 6.41
C GLU A 254 20.26 14.34 4.90
N LYS A 255 21.24 13.74 4.19
CA LYS A 255 21.34 13.86 2.74
C LYS A 255 20.13 13.25 2.04
N ASP A 256 19.71 12.04 2.43
CA ASP A 256 18.52 11.39 1.86
C ASP A 256 17.28 12.27 2.06
N LEU A 257 17.11 12.84 3.26
CA LEU A 257 15.98 13.71 3.58
C LEU A 257 15.97 15.00 2.76
N LEU A 258 17.13 15.60 2.50
CA LEU A 258 17.25 16.78 1.63
C LEU A 258 16.81 16.43 0.19
N GLU A 259 17.31 15.33 -0.36
CA GLU A 259 16.94 14.88 -1.71
C GLU A 259 15.46 14.50 -1.81
N ILE A 260 14.91 13.86 -0.79
CA ILE A 260 13.46 13.54 -0.71
C ILE A 260 12.62 14.82 -0.72
N ASN A 261 12.99 15.84 0.07
CA ASN A 261 12.28 17.12 0.10
C ASN A 261 12.29 17.84 -1.26
N GLU A 262 13.40 17.80 -1.99
CA GLU A 262 13.47 18.36 -3.35
C GLU A 262 12.52 17.64 -4.31
N ILE A 263 12.40 16.30 -4.18
CA ILE A 263 11.53 15.45 -5.00
C ILE A 263 10.04 15.69 -4.71
N GLU A 264 9.66 16.17 -3.52
CA GLU A 264 8.25 16.38 -3.15
C GLU A 264 7.49 17.24 -4.15
N SER A 265 8.17 18.21 -4.80
CA SER A 265 7.56 19.07 -5.81
C SER A 265 7.00 18.30 -7.02
N TYR A 266 7.52 17.10 -7.32
CA TYR A 266 7.04 16.25 -8.43
C TYR A 266 5.67 15.63 -8.15
N PHE A 267 5.23 15.61 -6.89
CA PHE A 267 3.97 15.06 -6.44
C PHE A 267 2.87 16.13 -6.23
N ASN A 268 3.11 17.37 -6.67
CA ASN A 268 2.07 18.37 -6.81
C ASN A 268 1.06 17.96 -7.91
N LEU A 269 -0.23 18.22 -7.67
CA LEU A 269 -1.33 17.95 -8.60
C LEU A 269 -1.98 19.25 -9.07
#